data_fa599f8730eff808540abb006fa5db4b
#
_entry.id   fa599f8730eff808540abb006fa5db4b
#
_cell.length_a   1.000
_cell.length_b   1.000
_cell.length_c   1.000
_cell.angle_alpha   90.00
_cell.angle_beta   90.00
_cell.angle_gamma   90.00
#
_symmetry.space_group_name_H-M   'P 1'
#
loop_
_entity.id
_entity.type
_entity.pdbx_description
1 polymer ?
#
loop_
_entity_poly.entity_id
_entity_poly.type
_entity_poly.pdbx_seq_one_letter_code
_entity_poly.pdbx_strand_id
1 'polypeptide(L)'
;MKTKNICCIGAGFVGGPTMAVIALKCPEITINVVDINQDKIDAWNGDLSNLPVFEPGLADIISKVRNQNLFFSTNIDQSIDVAEMIFMAVNTPTKTSGKGRGYAADLTFVENCAKNIARVSKSDKIIIEKSTLPVRTAEKIKEILDSNNDLNINFDVLSNPEFLAEGTAINDLFKSDRVLIGGDNTKSGNIAVSNLVEIYSRWIPKDKILTTNVWSSELSKLVSNAMLAQRISSINSISALCEKTGAKVDEVSIAVGMDKRIGPSFLNSSIGFGGSCFKKDILNLVYISKHYGLDEVAEYWENVVRINDYQTNRFGEKIIEALNSDLNSKTISILGWAFKKDTNDSRESASISLAKKLLLNGAKLKIYDPMVSVYQIVYDIKNKISEDGLGEQEIDNLISNVTVCENFHSAIKNSNLVSLCTDWDEFKEINWKEAKSIMSLNPTLFDGRNLVDKHQLESLGYQVYIIGKP
;
A
#
# COMPACT_ATOMS: atom_id res chain seq x y z
N MET A 1 -31.20 16.58 -1.08
CA MET A 1 -31.38 16.37 0.39
C MET A 1 -30.06 16.74 1.03
N LYS A 2 -30.02 17.53 2.08
CA LYS A 2 -28.73 17.88 2.73
C LYS A 2 -28.32 16.72 3.63
N THR A 3 -27.16 16.12 3.39
CA THR A 3 -26.63 14.98 4.16
C THR A 3 -26.40 15.42 5.60
N LYS A 4 -26.96 14.69 6.57
CA LYS A 4 -26.81 14.92 8.00
C LYS A 4 -26.09 13.77 8.69
N ASN A 5 -26.26 12.54 8.18
CA ASN A 5 -25.71 11.34 8.73
C ASN A 5 -24.94 10.57 7.67
N ILE A 6 -23.70 10.23 7.97
CA ILE A 6 -22.85 9.37 7.15
C ILE A 6 -22.56 8.09 7.92
N CYS A 7 -22.66 6.95 7.24
CA CYS A 7 -22.14 5.69 7.70
C CYS A 7 -20.89 5.33 6.86
N CYS A 8 -19.79 4.94 7.49
CA CYS A 8 -18.64 4.36 6.81
C CYS A 8 -18.46 2.90 7.26
N ILE A 9 -18.60 1.97 6.34
CA ILE A 9 -18.42 0.54 6.59
C ILE A 9 -16.98 0.17 6.27
N GLY A 10 -16.20 -0.14 7.30
CA GLY A 10 -14.76 -0.42 7.25
C GLY A 10 -13.93 0.65 7.95
N ALA A 11 -13.39 0.31 9.12
CA ALA A 11 -12.57 1.18 9.96
C ALA A 11 -11.05 0.95 9.73
N GLY A 12 -10.64 0.82 8.46
CA GLY A 12 -9.26 0.58 8.05
C GLY A 12 -8.51 1.87 7.66
N PHE A 13 -7.39 1.70 6.95
CA PHE A 13 -6.49 2.78 6.49
C PHE A 13 -7.16 3.84 5.61
N VAL A 14 -8.26 3.51 4.95
CA VAL A 14 -9.01 4.45 4.10
C VAL A 14 -10.18 5.06 4.88
N GLY A 15 -11.04 4.22 5.48
CA GLY A 15 -12.26 4.65 6.13
C GLY A 15 -12.02 5.54 7.34
N GLY A 16 -11.16 5.12 8.27
CA GLY A 16 -10.87 5.86 9.50
C GLY A 16 -10.35 7.28 9.25
N PRO A 17 -9.20 7.45 8.57
CA PRO A 17 -8.64 8.77 8.29
C PRO A 17 -9.56 9.67 7.45
N THR A 18 -10.22 9.12 6.41
CA THR A 18 -11.14 9.88 5.57
C THR A 18 -12.30 10.45 6.40
N MET A 19 -12.92 9.61 7.22
CA MET A 19 -14.05 10.03 8.05
C MET A 19 -13.63 11.01 9.15
N ALA A 20 -12.43 10.86 9.71
CA ALA A 20 -11.89 11.81 10.67
C ALA A 20 -11.73 13.22 10.07
N VAL A 21 -11.21 13.32 8.84
CA VAL A 21 -11.08 14.62 8.15
C VAL A 21 -12.45 15.18 7.77
N ILE A 22 -13.38 14.37 7.26
CA ILE A 22 -14.75 14.82 6.97
C ILE A 22 -15.43 15.33 8.26
N ALA A 23 -15.32 14.61 9.38
CA ALA A 23 -15.88 15.04 10.67
C ALA A 23 -15.32 16.39 11.12
N LEU A 24 -14.01 16.59 10.97
CA LEU A 24 -13.35 17.85 11.32
C LEU A 24 -13.82 19.03 10.44
N LYS A 25 -14.06 18.78 9.16
CA LYS A 25 -14.43 19.82 8.17
C LYS A 25 -15.93 20.06 8.07
N CYS A 26 -16.74 19.13 8.53
CA CYS A 26 -18.20 19.17 8.49
C CYS A 26 -18.77 18.87 9.88
N PRO A 27 -18.59 19.75 10.87
CA PRO A 27 -19.01 19.48 12.26
C PRO A 27 -20.52 19.31 12.42
N GLU A 28 -21.31 19.72 11.43
CA GLU A 28 -22.76 19.56 11.39
C GLU A 28 -23.22 18.17 10.93
N ILE A 29 -22.29 17.32 10.45
CA ILE A 29 -22.59 15.98 9.97
C ILE A 29 -22.20 14.97 11.06
N THR A 30 -23.12 14.08 11.43
CA THR A 30 -22.85 12.95 12.29
C THR A 30 -22.27 11.80 11.45
N ILE A 31 -21.14 11.24 11.86
CA ILE A 31 -20.45 10.19 11.14
C ILE A 31 -20.29 8.97 12.03
N ASN A 32 -20.82 7.83 11.58
CA ASN A 32 -20.66 6.53 12.21
C ASN A 32 -19.72 5.66 11.37
N VAL A 33 -18.55 5.36 11.90
CA VAL A 33 -17.60 4.41 11.31
C VAL A 33 -17.84 3.05 11.95
N VAL A 34 -18.15 2.05 11.14
CA VAL A 34 -18.49 0.72 11.64
C VAL A 34 -17.59 -0.36 11.05
N ASP A 35 -17.25 -1.35 11.87
CA ASP A 35 -16.45 -2.51 11.44
C ASP A 35 -16.96 -3.75 12.19
N ILE A 36 -16.85 -4.93 11.59
CA ILE A 36 -17.19 -6.21 12.22
C ILE A 36 -16.18 -6.63 13.30
N ASN A 37 -14.98 -6.08 13.26
CA ASN A 37 -13.89 -6.41 14.16
C ASN A 37 -13.96 -5.55 15.42
N GLN A 38 -14.36 -6.15 16.55
CA GLN A 38 -14.48 -5.48 17.83
C GLN A 38 -13.15 -4.93 18.34
N ASP A 39 -12.06 -5.68 18.22
CA ASP A 39 -10.73 -5.23 18.68
C ASP A 39 -10.28 -3.96 17.97
N LYS A 40 -10.57 -3.86 16.67
CA LYS A 40 -10.29 -2.67 15.89
C LYS A 40 -11.14 -1.48 16.36
N ILE A 41 -12.41 -1.69 16.64
CA ILE A 41 -13.31 -0.65 17.18
C ILE A 41 -12.87 -0.22 18.58
N ASP A 42 -12.46 -1.16 19.42
CA ASP A 42 -11.94 -0.86 20.76
C ASP A 42 -10.65 -0.03 20.68
N ALA A 43 -9.76 -0.35 19.74
CA ALA A 43 -8.57 0.46 19.49
C ALA A 43 -8.90 1.89 19.02
N TRP A 44 -9.90 2.07 18.12
CA TRP A 44 -10.38 3.41 17.73
C TRP A 44 -10.97 4.21 18.88
N ASN A 45 -11.60 3.55 19.86
CA ASN A 45 -12.20 4.17 21.03
C ASN A 45 -11.23 4.29 22.22
N GLY A 46 -10.09 3.63 22.16
CA GLY A 46 -9.07 3.57 23.20
C GLY A 46 -8.11 4.75 23.22
N ASP A 47 -6.88 4.49 23.67
CA ASP A 47 -5.82 5.49 23.77
C ASP A 47 -5.39 5.96 22.37
N LEU A 48 -5.19 7.28 22.22
CA LEU A 48 -4.78 7.90 20.97
C LEU A 48 -3.38 7.47 20.48
N SER A 49 -2.53 6.99 21.39
CA SER A 49 -1.22 6.43 21.03
C SER A 49 -1.29 5.07 20.37
N ASN A 50 -2.43 4.36 20.51
CA ASN A 50 -2.65 2.99 20.05
C ASN A 50 -3.75 2.87 18.99
N LEU A 51 -3.95 3.92 18.18
CA LEU A 51 -4.91 3.86 17.08
C LEU A 51 -4.56 2.71 16.12
N PRO A 52 -5.56 2.00 15.55
CA PRO A 52 -5.31 0.83 14.69
C PRO A 52 -4.74 1.20 13.32
N VAL A 53 -4.61 2.49 13.03
CA VAL A 53 -4.00 3.05 11.82
C VAL A 53 -2.98 4.09 12.24
N PHE A 54 -1.74 3.90 11.81
CA PHE A 54 -0.67 4.88 12.04
C PHE A 54 -0.63 5.87 10.86
N GLU A 55 -0.94 7.14 11.16
CA GLU A 55 -0.80 8.26 10.22
C GLU A 55 -0.42 9.53 10.98
N PRO A 56 0.63 10.25 10.58
CA PRO A 56 1.01 11.52 11.21
C PRO A 56 -0.15 12.51 11.25
N GLY A 57 -0.45 13.05 12.43
CA GLY A 57 -1.54 14.03 12.65
C GLY A 57 -2.95 13.43 12.82
N LEU A 58 -3.13 12.12 12.66
CA LEU A 58 -4.44 11.47 12.81
C LEU A 58 -4.95 11.57 14.27
N ALA A 59 -4.09 11.29 15.26
CA ALA A 59 -4.45 11.34 16.67
C ALA A 59 -4.97 12.73 17.09
N ASP A 60 -4.35 13.80 16.58
CA ASP A 60 -4.78 15.18 16.85
C ASP A 60 -6.19 15.48 16.29
N ILE A 61 -6.53 14.87 15.14
CA ILE A 61 -7.87 15.03 14.55
C ILE A 61 -8.88 14.23 15.38
N ILE A 62 -8.59 12.96 15.65
CA ILE A 62 -9.45 12.07 16.42
C ILE A 62 -9.76 12.66 17.79
N SER A 63 -8.79 13.27 18.48
CA SER A 63 -8.99 13.92 19.78
C SER A 63 -10.05 15.01 19.74
N LYS A 64 -10.25 15.67 18.59
CA LYS A 64 -11.19 16.79 18.42
C LYS A 64 -12.59 16.35 18.02
N VAL A 65 -12.72 15.26 17.28
CA VAL A 65 -13.99 14.87 16.63
C VAL A 65 -14.63 13.62 17.23
N ARG A 66 -13.84 12.73 17.86
CA ARG A 66 -14.33 11.49 18.46
C ARG A 66 -15.31 11.83 19.61
N ASN A 67 -16.47 11.17 19.62
CA ASN A 67 -17.57 11.39 20.54
C ASN A 67 -18.19 12.81 20.48
N GLN A 68 -17.83 13.62 19.47
CA GLN A 68 -18.54 14.86 19.14
C GLN A 68 -19.49 14.60 17.96
N ASN A 69 -18.94 14.40 16.78
CA ASN A 69 -19.67 14.06 15.57
C ASN A 69 -19.07 12.85 14.81
N LEU A 70 -18.04 12.20 15.37
CA LEU A 70 -17.44 10.97 14.86
C LEU A 70 -17.54 9.87 15.91
N PHE A 71 -18.15 8.75 15.54
CA PHE A 71 -18.40 7.60 16.41
C PHE A 71 -17.91 6.31 15.77
N PHE A 72 -17.32 5.42 16.59
CA PHE A 72 -16.85 4.11 16.15
C PHE A 72 -17.63 3.00 16.87
N SER A 73 -18.22 2.06 16.12
CA SER A 73 -19.00 0.96 16.72
C SER A 73 -19.07 -0.27 15.82
N THR A 74 -19.59 -1.37 16.40
CA THR A 74 -19.97 -2.56 15.63
C THR A 74 -21.45 -2.56 15.25
N ASN A 75 -22.20 -1.49 15.51
CA ASN A 75 -23.64 -1.37 15.26
C ASN A 75 -23.93 -1.03 13.79
N ILE A 76 -23.61 -1.96 12.88
CA ILE A 76 -23.65 -1.76 11.43
C ILE A 76 -25.08 -1.46 10.97
N ASP A 77 -26.05 -2.28 11.33
CA ASP A 77 -27.44 -2.18 10.86
C ASP A 77 -28.08 -0.83 11.28
N GLN A 78 -27.89 -0.41 12.52
CA GLN A 78 -28.41 0.87 13.00
C GLN A 78 -27.76 2.04 12.25
N SER A 79 -26.46 1.97 11.99
CA SER A 79 -25.73 3.04 11.30
C SER A 79 -26.13 3.16 9.83
N ILE A 80 -26.43 2.03 9.16
CA ILE A 80 -26.99 2.00 7.80
C ILE A 80 -28.38 2.63 7.77
N ASP A 81 -29.26 2.27 8.70
CA ASP A 81 -30.65 2.71 8.70
C ASP A 81 -30.77 4.24 8.76
N VAL A 82 -30.00 4.87 9.65
CA VAL A 82 -30.07 6.32 9.90
C VAL A 82 -29.30 7.17 8.87
N ALA A 83 -28.35 6.59 8.12
CA ALA A 83 -27.49 7.34 7.21
C ALA A 83 -28.20 7.67 5.89
N GLU A 84 -28.02 8.89 5.38
CA GLU A 84 -28.38 9.26 4.01
C GLU A 84 -27.27 8.89 3.02
N MET A 85 -26.00 8.86 3.49
CA MET A 85 -24.83 8.55 2.67
C MET A 85 -24.00 7.46 3.33
N ILE A 86 -23.64 6.42 2.56
CA ILE A 86 -22.91 5.24 3.06
C ILE A 86 -21.63 5.07 2.26
N PHE A 87 -20.48 5.16 2.93
CA PHE A 87 -19.17 4.85 2.36
C PHE A 87 -18.84 3.38 2.57
N MET A 88 -18.54 2.68 1.48
CA MET A 88 -18.06 1.31 1.48
C MET A 88 -16.52 1.34 1.40
N ALA A 89 -15.86 1.19 2.55
CA ALA A 89 -14.39 1.16 2.69
C ALA A 89 -13.89 -0.23 3.14
N VAL A 90 -14.53 -1.28 2.63
CA VAL A 90 -14.23 -2.68 2.97
C VAL A 90 -13.03 -3.21 2.19
N ASN A 91 -12.40 -4.27 2.69
CA ASN A 91 -11.24 -4.88 2.04
C ASN A 91 -11.59 -5.50 0.68
N THR A 92 -10.64 -5.43 -0.25
CA THR A 92 -10.71 -6.01 -1.60
C THR A 92 -9.45 -6.81 -1.88
N PRO A 93 -9.25 -7.96 -1.21
CA PRO A 93 -8.06 -8.78 -1.41
C PRO A 93 -8.05 -9.42 -2.80
N THR A 94 -6.89 -9.90 -3.23
CA THR A 94 -6.79 -10.73 -4.43
C THR A 94 -7.37 -12.12 -4.17
N LYS A 95 -8.09 -12.69 -5.12
CA LYS A 95 -8.64 -14.06 -5.04
C LYS A 95 -7.54 -15.09 -4.82
N THR A 96 -7.74 -15.96 -3.83
CA THR A 96 -6.82 -17.07 -3.51
C THR A 96 -7.23 -18.39 -4.14
N SER A 97 -8.44 -18.48 -4.74
CA SER A 97 -8.97 -19.69 -5.35
C SER A 97 -9.93 -19.38 -6.51
N GLY A 98 -10.25 -20.38 -7.31
CA GLY A 98 -11.20 -20.27 -8.42
C GLY A 98 -10.71 -19.45 -9.60
N LYS A 99 -11.66 -19.07 -10.48
CA LYS A 99 -11.37 -18.26 -11.68
C LYS A 99 -10.83 -16.88 -11.29
N GLY A 100 -9.69 -16.51 -11.84
CA GLY A 100 -8.99 -15.25 -11.52
C GLY A 100 -8.09 -15.33 -10.28
N ARG A 101 -7.79 -16.53 -9.74
CA ARG A 101 -6.83 -16.72 -8.66
C ARG A 101 -5.51 -15.98 -8.94
N GLY A 102 -5.03 -15.23 -7.97
CA GLY A 102 -3.78 -14.47 -8.06
C GLY A 102 -3.87 -13.15 -8.84
N TYR A 103 -4.99 -12.87 -9.52
CA TYR A 103 -5.17 -11.68 -10.37
C TYR A 103 -6.42 -10.88 -10.03
N ALA A 104 -7.58 -11.51 -9.97
CA ALA A 104 -8.85 -10.82 -9.76
C ALA A 104 -9.03 -10.37 -8.30
N ALA A 105 -9.73 -9.25 -8.11
CA ALA A 105 -10.18 -8.84 -6.78
C ALA A 105 -11.27 -9.79 -6.26
N ASP A 106 -11.24 -10.11 -4.97
CA ASP A 106 -12.33 -10.79 -4.26
C ASP A 106 -13.35 -9.75 -3.81
N LEU A 107 -14.52 -9.79 -4.39
CA LEU A 107 -15.61 -8.85 -4.12
C LEU A 107 -16.57 -9.34 -3.04
N THR A 108 -16.32 -10.47 -2.41
CA THR A 108 -17.22 -11.08 -1.42
C THR A 108 -17.62 -10.10 -0.31
N PHE A 109 -16.65 -9.32 0.21
CA PHE A 109 -16.94 -8.31 1.24
C PHE A 109 -17.81 -7.18 0.73
N VAL A 110 -17.57 -6.73 -0.51
CA VAL A 110 -18.34 -5.68 -1.17
C VAL A 110 -19.77 -6.15 -1.44
N GLU A 111 -19.95 -7.34 -1.98
CA GLU A 111 -21.26 -7.94 -2.27
C GLU A 111 -22.08 -8.15 -0.98
N ASN A 112 -21.46 -8.67 0.08
CA ASN A 112 -22.11 -8.85 1.38
C ASN A 112 -22.50 -7.49 2.00
N CYS A 113 -21.65 -6.48 1.86
CA CYS A 113 -21.95 -5.13 2.29
C CYS A 113 -23.18 -4.57 1.55
N ALA A 114 -23.23 -4.68 0.22
CA ALA A 114 -24.36 -4.25 -0.59
C ALA A 114 -25.68 -4.97 -0.22
N LYS A 115 -25.64 -6.30 -0.01
CA LYS A 115 -26.81 -7.07 0.46
C LYS A 115 -27.30 -6.59 1.82
N ASN A 116 -26.38 -6.30 2.75
CA ASN A 116 -26.76 -5.80 4.06
C ASN A 116 -27.37 -4.39 3.99
N ILE A 117 -26.80 -3.52 3.18
CA ILE A 117 -27.36 -2.19 2.94
C ILE A 117 -28.78 -2.28 2.39
N ALA A 118 -29.02 -3.12 1.38
CA ALA A 118 -30.37 -3.31 0.83
C ALA A 118 -31.37 -3.81 1.86
N ARG A 119 -30.98 -4.81 2.66
CA ARG A 119 -31.83 -5.42 3.70
C ARG A 119 -32.24 -4.43 4.80
N VAL A 120 -31.32 -3.54 5.20
CA VAL A 120 -31.50 -2.67 6.37
C VAL A 120 -32.12 -1.33 6.02
N SER A 121 -31.88 -0.81 4.80
CA SER A 121 -32.32 0.52 4.40
C SER A 121 -33.85 0.67 4.39
N LYS A 122 -34.32 1.82 4.91
CA LYS A 122 -35.76 2.19 4.93
C LYS A 122 -36.05 3.47 4.17
N SER A 123 -35.03 4.12 3.62
CA SER A 123 -35.12 5.35 2.84
C SER A 123 -34.03 5.39 1.77
N ASP A 124 -34.18 6.30 0.80
CA ASP A 124 -33.20 6.52 -0.27
C ASP A 124 -31.79 6.73 0.29
N LYS A 125 -30.79 6.15 -0.38
CA LYS A 125 -29.39 6.17 0.05
C LYS A 125 -28.47 6.57 -1.09
N ILE A 126 -27.41 7.32 -0.77
CA ILE A 126 -26.26 7.52 -1.64
C ILE A 126 -25.18 6.55 -1.18
N ILE A 127 -24.78 5.64 -2.05
CA ILE A 127 -23.76 4.63 -1.76
C ILE A 127 -22.44 5.07 -2.39
N ILE A 128 -21.40 5.20 -1.60
CA ILE A 128 -20.08 5.64 -2.05
C ILE A 128 -19.12 4.45 -2.03
N GLU A 129 -18.72 4.02 -3.20
CA GLU A 129 -17.67 3.07 -3.41
C GLU A 129 -16.32 3.75 -3.14
N LYS A 130 -15.73 3.50 -1.96
CA LYS A 130 -14.47 4.12 -1.54
C LYS A 130 -13.27 3.21 -1.73
N SER A 131 -13.45 1.90 -1.62
CA SER A 131 -12.41 0.91 -1.88
C SER A 131 -11.93 0.96 -3.34
N THR A 132 -10.68 0.54 -3.58
CA THR A 132 -10.18 0.34 -4.95
C THR A 132 -10.80 -0.94 -5.53
N LEU A 133 -11.59 -0.78 -6.56
CA LEU A 133 -12.43 -1.83 -7.14
C LEU A 133 -12.21 -1.96 -8.66
N PRO A 134 -12.45 -3.13 -9.24
CA PRO A 134 -12.50 -3.31 -10.69
C PRO A 134 -13.54 -2.41 -11.35
N VAL A 135 -13.28 -1.99 -12.58
CA VAL A 135 -14.28 -1.27 -13.37
C VAL A 135 -15.56 -2.10 -13.54
N ARG A 136 -16.74 -1.47 -13.41
CA ARG A 136 -18.09 -2.03 -13.37
C ARG A 136 -18.49 -2.70 -12.04
N THR A 137 -17.76 -2.49 -10.98
CA THR A 137 -18.18 -2.96 -9.64
C THR A 137 -19.39 -2.15 -9.12
N ALA A 138 -19.43 -0.84 -9.36
CA ALA A 138 -20.59 0.00 -9.00
C ALA A 138 -21.90 -0.49 -9.64
N GLU A 139 -21.83 -0.92 -10.91
CA GLU A 139 -22.97 -1.57 -11.59
C GLU A 139 -23.41 -2.84 -10.86
N LYS A 140 -22.43 -3.68 -10.46
CA LYS A 140 -22.72 -4.90 -9.71
C LYS A 140 -23.31 -4.61 -8.33
N ILE A 141 -22.80 -3.59 -7.64
CA ILE A 141 -23.37 -3.12 -6.37
C ILE A 141 -24.83 -2.69 -6.58
N LYS A 142 -25.08 -1.88 -7.62
CA LYS A 142 -26.43 -1.42 -7.95
C LYS A 142 -27.40 -2.57 -8.25
N GLU A 143 -26.97 -3.57 -9.03
CA GLU A 143 -27.76 -4.79 -9.27
C GLU A 143 -28.12 -5.53 -7.97
N ILE A 144 -27.16 -5.67 -7.04
CA ILE A 144 -27.40 -6.33 -5.75
C ILE A 144 -28.37 -5.52 -4.90
N LEU A 145 -28.21 -4.20 -4.83
CA LEU A 145 -29.10 -3.33 -4.09
C LEU A 145 -30.51 -3.39 -4.62
N ASP A 146 -30.69 -3.29 -5.93
CA ASP A 146 -32.01 -3.29 -6.57
C ASP A 146 -32.70 -4.68 -6.47
N SER A 147 -31.93 -5.77 -6.58
CA SER A 147 -32.47 -7.13 -6.49
C SER A 147 -32.90 -7.54 -5.08
N ASN A 148 -32.47 -6.81 -4.05
CA ASN A 148 -32.81 -7.07 -2.63
C ASN A 148 -33.64 -5.92 -2.03
N ASN A 149 -34.34 -5.15 -2.85
CA ASN A 149 -35.04 -3.91 -2.50
C ASN A 149 -36.55 -4.10 -2.48
N ASP A 150 -37.07 -4.63 -1.39
CA ASP A 150 -38.53 -4.88 -1.23
C ASP A 150 -39.35 -3.59 -1.00
N LEU A 151 -38.69 -2.49 -0.64
CA LEU A 151 -39.33 -1.22 -0.27
C LEU A 151 -39.31 -0.15 -1.38
N ASN A 152 -38.84 -0.47 -2.60
CA ASN A 152 -38.69 0.49 -3.70
C ASN A 152 -37.85 1.72 -3.36
N ILE A 153 -36.78 1.56 -2.56
CA ILE A 153 -35.84 2.60 -2.16
C ILE A 153 -34.95 2.94 -3.36
N ASN A 154 -34.64 4.22 -3.56
CA ASN A 154 -33.65 4.61 -4.56
C ASN A 154 -32.22 4.52 -3.97
N PHE A 155 -31.35 3.80 -4.67
CA PHE A 155 -29.93 3.71 -4.37
C PHE A 155 -29.12 4.35 -5.51
N ASP A 156 -28.51 5.51 -5.25
CA ASP A 156 -27.56 6.11 -6.18
C ASP A 156 -26.14 5.65 -5.80
N VAL A 157 -25.46 4.93 -6.70
CA VAL A 157 -24.11 4.42 -6.47
C VAL A 157 -23.07 5.33 -7.11
N LEU A 158 -22.12 5.85 -6.32
CA LEU A 158 -21.04 6.70 -6.76
C LEU A 158 -19.70 5.99 -6.56
N SER A 159 -18.74 6.21 -7.44
CA SER A 159 -17.33 5.87 -7.24
C SER A 159 -16.57 7.09 -6.73
N ASN A 160 -15.90 6.96 -5.60
CA ASN A 160 -15.03 8.00 -5.02
C ASN A 160 -13.74 7.36 -4.50
N PRO A 161 -12.87 6.90 -5.39
CA PRO A 161 -11.61 6.29 -4.99
C PRO A 161 -10.70 7.28 -4.25
N GLU A 162 -9.86 6.76 -3.34
CA GLU A 162 -8.82 7.55 -2.70
C GLU A 162 -7.52 7.51 -3.52
N PHE A 163 -6.70 8.56 -3.36
CA PHE A 163 -5.37 8.66 -3.92
C PHE A 163 -4.33 8.91 -2.82
N LEU A 164 -4.61 8.40 -1.63
CA LEU A 164 -3.78 8.55 -0.45
C LEU A 164 -2.52 7.68 -0.52
N ALA A 165 -1.45 8.16 0.09
CA ALA A 165 -0.28 7.35 0.38
C ALA A 165 -0.17 7.13 1.90
N GLU A 166 0.07 5.90 2.33
CA GLU A 166 0.32 5.58 3.74
C GLU A 166 1.48 6.42 4.28
N GLY A 167 1.38 6.91 5.51
CA GLY A 167 2.33 7.84 6.12
C GLY A 167 2.14 9.30 5.75
N THR A 168 1.31 9.61 4.73
CA THR A 168 0.96 11.00 4.35
C THR A 168 -0.54 11.21 4.16
N ALA A 169 -1.37 10.22 4.50
CA ALA A 169 -2.79 10.20 4.18
C ALA A 169 -3.53 11.44 4.73
N ILE A 170 -3.21 11.91 5.92
CA ILE A 170 -3.83 13.12 6.49
C ILE A 170 -3.48 14.36 5.68
N ASN A 171 -2.21 14.55 5.31
CA ASN A 171 -1.81 15.67 4.46
C ASN A 171 -2.48 15.58 3.07
N ASP A 172 -2.53 14.38 2.49
CA ASP A 172 -3.14 14.14 1.18
C ASP A 172 -4.66 14.41 1.20
N LEU A 173 -5.35 14.11 2.31
CA LEU A 173 -6.77 14.45 2.50
C LEU A 173 -6.99 15.96 2.60
N PHE A 174 -6.10 16.69 3.29
CA PHE A 174 -6.23 18.15 3.40
C PHE A 174 -5.82 18.91 2.14
N LYS A 175 -4.81 18.41 1.44
CA LYS A 175 -4.18 19.08 0.30
C LYS A 175 -4.23 18.21 -0.95
N SER A 176 -5.34 17.51 -1.18
CA SER A 176 -5.50 16.61 -2.31
C SER A 176 -5.09 17.27 -3.62
N ASP A 177 -4.33 16.56 -4.43
CA ASP A 177 -4.09 16.96 -5.83
C ASP A 177 -5.40 16.96 -6.61
N ARG A 178 -6.25 15.98 -6.32
CA ARG A 178 -7.60 15.84 -6.88
C ARG A 178 -8.51 15.00 -5.97
N VAL A 179 -9.80 15.28 -6.03
CA VAL A 179 -10.88 14.40 -5.58
C VAL A 179 -11.65 13.95 -6.83
N LEU A 180 -11.83 12.65 -7.00
CA LEU A 180 -12.53 12.09 -8.15
C LEU A 180 -13.88 11.52 -7.70
N ILE A 181 -14.95 11.90 -8.37
CA ILE A 181 -16.32 11.46 -8.10
C ILE A 181 -16.95 11.00 -9.40
N GLY A 182 -17.24 9.72 -9.49
CA GLY A 182 -17.97 9.12 -10.61
C GLY A 182 -19.43 8.87 -10.26
N GLY A 183 -20.33 9.19 -11.16
CA GLY A 183 -21.76 8.93 -10.97
C GLY A 183 -22.48 8.73 -12.27
N ASP A 184 -23.71 8.20 -12.19
CA ASP A 184 -24.57 8.03 -13.35
C ASP A 184 -25.16 9.35 -13.83
N ASN A 185 -25.27 9.52 -15.13
CA ASN A 185 -25.87 10.70 -15.74
C ASN A 185 -27.42 10.62 -15.73
N THR A 186 -27.98 10.43 -14.53
CA THR A 186 -29.42 10.50 -14.24
C THR A 186 -29.72 11.72 -13.39
N LYS A 187 -30.98 12.07 -13.25
CA LYS A 187 -31.38 13.20 -12.37
C LYS A 187 -31.00 12.95 -10.91
N SER A 188 -31.24 11.74 -10.39
CA SER A 188 -30.88 11.35 -9.02
C SER A 188 -29.37 11.24 -8.87
N GLY A 189 -28.66 10.59 -9.82
CA GLY A 189 -27.20 10.47 -9.83
C GLY A 189 -26.49 11.84 -9.79
N ASN A 190 -26.96 12.79 -10.61
CA ASN A 190 -26.40 14.16 -10.60
C ASN A 190 -26.62 14.88 -9.24
N ILE A 191 -27.74 14.63 -8.58
CA ILE A 191 -28.01 15.14 -7.23
C ILE A 191 -27.06 14.46 -6.22
N ALA A 192 -26.89 13.15 -6.31
CA ALA A 192 -25.98 12.40 -5.45
C ALA A 192 -24.53 12.88 -5.59
N VAL A 193 -24.04 13.05 -6.83
CA VAL A 193 -22.71 13.65 -7.12
C VAL A 193 -22.61 15.03 -6.50
N SER A 194 -23.62 15.90 -6.67
CA SER A 194 -23.60 17.26 -6.12
C SER A 194 -23.53 17.27 -4.59
N ASN A 195 -24.21 16.34 -3.92
CA ASN A 195 -24.15 16.21 -2.45
C ASN A 195 -22.73 15.85 -1.97
N LEU A 196 -22.06 14.93 -2.66
CA LEU A 196 -20.68 14.56 -2.31
C LEU A 196 -19.67 15.68 -2.63
N VAL A 197 -19.86 16.38 -3.77
CA VAL A 197 -19.08 17.58 -4.12
C VAL A 197 -19.23 18.65 -3.03
N GLU A 198 -20.44 18.88 -2.51
CA GLU A 198 -20.68 19.86 -1.44
C GLU A 198 -19.86 19.54 -0.18
N ILE A 199 -19.76 18.27 0.21
CA ILE A 199 -18.96 17.83 1.35
C ILE A 199 -17.48 18.17 1.12
N TYR A 200 -16.88 17.69 0.04
CA TYR A 200 -15.46 17.93 -0.24
C TYR A 200 -15.12 19.40 -0.46
N SER A 201 -16.02 20.19 -1.04
CA SER A 201 -15.81 21.62 -1.30
C SER A 201 -15.68 22.47 -0.04
N ARG A 202 -15.91 21.91 1.16
CA ARG A 202 -15.66 22.57 2.44
C ARG A 202 -14.17 22.88 2.68
N TRP A 203 -13.27 22.14 2.04
CA TRP A 203 -11.83 22.33 2.20
C TRP A 203 -11.02 22.08 0.93
N ILE A 204 -11.58 21.46 -0.09
CA ILE A 204 -10.92 21.22 -1.38
C ILE A 204 -11.42 22.27 -2.40
N PRO A 205 -10.52 22.97 -3.08
CA PRO A 205 -10.89 23.87 -4.19
C PRO A 205 -11.70 23.14 -5.26
N LYS A 206 -12.74 23.80 -5.80
CA LYS A 206 -13.66 23.17 -6.76
C LYS A 206 -13.00 22.70 -8.04
N ASP A 207 -11.95 23.37 -8.51
CA ASP A 207 -11.15 23.01 -9.68
C ASP A 207 -10.35 21.73 -9.49
N LYS A 208 -10.18 21.26 -8.24
CA LYS A 208 -9.58 19.98 -7.87
C LYS A 208 -10.61 18.85 -7.68
N ILE A 209 -11.90 19.12 -7.75
CA ILE A 209 -12.96 18.11 -7.66
C ILE A 209 -13.41 17.75 -9.07
N LEU A 210 -13.01 16.57 -9.53
CA LEU A 210 -13.31 16.08 -10.86
C LEU A 210 -14.54 15.19 -10.81
N THR A 211 -15.52 15.46 -11.68
CA THR A 211 -16.70 14.61 -11.83
C THR A 211 -16.66 13.88 -13.17
N THR A 212 -16.93 12.58 -13.17
CA THR A 212 -16.89 11.71 -14.36
C THR A 212 -18.06 10.73 -14.35
N ASN A 213 -18.19 9.90 -15.40
CA ASN A 213 -19.03 8.71 -15.26
C ASN A 213 -18.39 7.72 -14.28
N VAL A 214 -19.19 6.82 -13.72
CA VAL A 214 -18.76 5.91 -12.64
C VAL A 214 -17.63 4.99 -13.09
N TRP A 215 -17.68 4.44 -14.28
CA TRP A 215 -16.66 3.50 -14.78
C TRP A 215 -15.31 4.16 -15.06
N SER A 216 -15.30 5.41 -15.54
CA SER A 216 -14.07 6.18 -15.69
C SER A 216 -13.42 6.46 -14.34
N SER A 217 -14.21 6.72 -13.30
CA SER A 217 -13.71 6.91 -11.94
C SER A 217 -13.06 5.64 -11.41
N GLU A 218 -13.73 4.49 -11.46
CA GLU A 218 -13.19 3.20 -11.04
C GLU A 218 -11.88 2.86 -11.76
N LEU A 219 -11.87 2.97 -13.10
CA LEU A 219 -10.68 2.66 -13.90
C LEU A 219 -9.53 3.62 -13.62
N SER A 220 -9.80 4.90 -13.37
CA SER A 220 -8.76 5.91 -13.11
C SER A 220 -7.90 5.57 -11.89
N LYS A 221 -8.47 4.97 -10.86
CA LYS A 221 -7.72 4.56 -9.67
C LYS A 221 -6.73 3.44 -9.99
N LEU A 222 -7.19 2.39 -10.67
CA LEU A 222 -6.34 1.27 -11.09
C LEU A 222 -5.21 1.75 -12.00
N VAL A 223 -5.54 2.57 -13.00
CA VAL A 223 -4.57 3.13 -13.94
C VAL A 223 -3.56 4.03 -13.25
N SER A 224 -3.98 4.86 -12.28
CA SER A 224 -3.06 5.70 -11.52
C SER A 224 -2.01 4.87 -10.78
N ASN A 225 -2.43 3.82 -10.06
CA ASN A 225 -1.49 2.96 -9.34
C ASN A 225 -0.60 2.16 -10.31
N ALA A 226 -1.15 1.68 -11.43
CA ALA A 226 -0.38 0.99 -12.46
C ALA A 226 0.69 1.89 -13.09
N MET A 227 0.38 3.15 -13.39
CA MET A 227 1.32 4.12 -13.95
C MET A 227 2.43 4.50 -12.96
N LEU A 228 2.11 4.66 -11.66
CA LEU A 228 3.12 4.93 -10.64
C LEU A 228 4.10 3.75 -10.52
N ALA A 229 3.60 2.53 -10.46
CA ALA A 229 4.42 1.32 -10.43
C ALA A 229 5.24 1.12 -11.71
N GLN A 230 4.65 1.41 -12.88
CA GLN A 230 5.33 1.35 -14.17
C GLN A 230 6.54 2.31 -14.22
N ARG A 231 6.43 3.52 -13.65
CA ARG A 231 7.56 4.46 -13.57
C ARG A 231 8.71 3.87 -12.75
N ILE A 232 8.42 3.24 -11.61
CA ILE A 232 9.43 2.57 -10.78
C ILE A 232 10.06 1.39 -11.55
N SER A 233 9.26 0.54 -12.17
CA SER A 233 9.78 -0.58 -12.97
C SER A 233 10.62 -0.09 -14.15
N SER A 234 10.23 1.01 -14.80
CA SER A 234 10.99 1.60 -15.90
C SER A 234 12.38 2.05 -15.45
N ILE A 235 12.50 2.86 -14.40
CA ILE A 235 13.81 3.31 -13.92
C ILE A 235 14.63 2.16 -13.34
N ASN A 236 14.01 1.16 -12.72
CA ASN A 236 14.67 -0.04 -12.25
C ASN A 236 15.25 -0.88 -13.41
N SER A 237 14.55 -0.98 -14.53
CA SER A 237 15.09 -1.63 -15.74
C SER A 237 16.33 -0.91 -16.29
N ILE A 238 16.30 0.43 -16.28
CA ILE A 238 17.44 1.27 -16.69
C ILE A 238 18.59 1.15 -15.69
N SER A 239 18.32 0.97 -14.39
CA SER A 239 19.36 0.76 -13.38
C SER A 239 20.26 -0.44 -13.69
N ALA A 240 19.66 -1.52 -14.20
CA ALA A 240 20.40 -2.71 -14.60
C ALA A 240 21.33 -2.43 -15.80
N LEU A 241 20.88 -1.60 -16.76
CA LEU A 241 21.68 -1.20 -17.90
C LEU A 241 22.82 -0.25 -17.49
N CYS A 242 22.56 0.69 -16.57
CA CYS A 242 23.56 1.62 -16.04
C CYS A 242 24.75 0.85 -15.43
N GLU A 243 24.50 -0.17 -14.61
CA GLU A 243 25.57 -1.00 -14.02
C GLU A 243 26.44 -1.73 -15.04
N LYS A 244 25.95 -2.01 -16.25
CA LYS A 244 26.69 -2.69 -17.31
C LYS A 244 27.43 -1.72 -18.23
N THR A 245 26.97 -0.48 -18.31
CA THR A 245 27.52 0.53 -19.26
C THR A 245 28.42 1.56 -18.61
N GLY A 246 28.49 1.60 -17.26
CA GLY A 246 29.23 2.62 -16.54
C GLY A 246 28.44 3.92 -16.30
N ALA A 247 27.17 3.97 -16.73
CA ALA A 247 26.28 5.09 -16.42
C ALA A 247 25.81 5.02 -14.95
N LYS A 248 25.34 6.14 -14.41
CA LYS A 248 24.75 6.23 -13.07
C LYS A 248 23.26 6.53 -13.18
N VAL A 249 22.45 5.70 -12.57
CA VAL A 249 20.98 5.79 -12.68
C VAL A 249 20.40 7.09 -12.11
N ASP A 250 21.01 7.66 -11.07
CA ASP A 250 20.61 8.95 -10.49
C ASP A 250 20.84 10.11 -11.47
N GLU A 251 21.97 10.15 -12.19
CA GLU A 251 22.22 11.13 -13.23
C GLU A 251 21.20 11.02 -14.39
N VAL A 252 20.92 9.78 -14.83
CA VAL A 252 19.91 9.50 -15.86
C VAL A 252 18.52 9.93 -15.38
N SER A 253 18.15 9.57 -14.14
CA SER A 253 16.87 9.92 -13.54
C SER A 253 16.66 11.42 -13.44
N ILE A 254 17.67 12.17 -13.00
CA ILE A 254 17.64 13.65 -12.95
C ILE A 254 17.44 14.23 -14.34
N ALA A 255 18.26 13.81 -15.32
CA ALA A 255 18.19 14.33 -16.69
C ALA A 255 16.82 14.07 -17.34
N VAL A 256 16.30 12.86 -17.21
CA VAL A 256 14.97 12.48 -17.73
C VAL A 256 13.86 13.23 -16.99
N GLY A 257 13.97 13.34 -15.66
CA GLY A 257 12.97 13.99 -14.80
C GLY A 257 12.87 15.52 -15.00
N MET A 258 13.90 16.17 -15.56
CA MET A 258 13.88 17.59 -15.92
C MET A 258 12.94 17.90 -17.09
N ASP A 259 12.62 16.92 -17.94
CA ASP A 259 11.58 17.09 -18.97
C ASP A 259 10.22 17.20 -18.29
N LYS A 260 9.56 18.36 -18.43
CA LYS A 260 8.26 18.66 -17.81
C LYS A 260 7.16 17.66 -18.21
N ARG A 261 7.28 17.02 -19.37
CA ARG A 261 6.32 15.99 -19.85
C ARG A 261 6.46 14.69 -19.08
N ILE A 262 7.62 14.43 -18.48
CA ILE A 262 7.93 13.24 -17.70
C ILE A 262 7.84 13.58 -16.21
N GLY A 263 8.56 14.59 -15.74
CA GLY A 263 8.65 14.99 -14.34
C GLY A 263 9.49 14.04 -13.48
N PRO A 264 9.98 14.48 -12.31
CA PRO A 264 10.96 13.73 -11.50
C PRO A 264 10.37 12.65 -10.60
N SER A 265 9.04 12.67 -10.35
CA SER A 265 8.41 11.78 -9.38
C SER A 265 8.43 10.32 -9.81
N PHE A 266 8.68 9.40 -8.86
CA PHE A 266 8.71 7.94 -9.07
C PHE A 266 9.81 7.46 -10.04
N LEU A 267 10.91 8.20 -10.15
CA LEU A 267 12.10 7.83 -10.94
C LEU A 267 13.31 7.46 -10.08
N ASN A 268 13.13 7.18 -8.80
CA ASN A 268 14.21 6.69 -7.94
C ASN A 268 14.32 5.17 -8.07
N SER A 269 15.51 4.68 -8.48
CA SER A 269 15.76 3.25 -8.54
C SER A 269 15.84 2.63 -7.14
N SER A 270 15.38 1.40 -7.02
CA SER A 270 15.32 0.67 -5.75
C SER A 270 15.36 -0.84 -5.99
N ILE A 271 15.35 -1.61 -4.90
CA ILE A 271 15.23 -3.07 -4.96
C ILE A 271 13.86 -3.56 -5.46
N GLY A 272 12.91 -2.67 -5.65
CA GLY A 272 11.55 -2.94 -6.10
C GLY A 272 10.51 -2.14 -5.32
N PHE A 273 9.31 -2.06 -5.88
CA PHE A 273 8.14 -1.53 -5.16
C PHE A 273 7.44 -2.64 -4.37
N GLY A 274 6.77 -2.26 -3.30
CA GLY A 274 5.93 -3.10 -2.46
C GLY A 274 4.62 -2.39 -2.11
N GLY A 275 4.05 -2.77 -0.98
CA GLY A 275 2.77 -2.26 -0.50
C GLY A 275 1.57 -3.02 -1.07
N SER A 276 0.45 -2.90 -0.39
CA SER A 276 -0.77 -3.64 -0.68
C SER A 276 -1.47 -3.29 -2.00
N CYS A 277 -1.08 -2.18 -2.66
CA CYS A 277 -1.86 -1.61 -3.76
C CYS A 277 -1.28 -1.90 -5.14
N PHE A 278 -0.01 -1.59 -5.38
CA PHE A 278 0.55 -1.56 -6.74
C PHE A 278 0.43 -2.90 -7.47
N LYS A 279 0.97 -3.98 -6.88
CA LYS A 279 0.94 -5.31 -7.50
C LYS A 279 -0.49 -5.81 -7.69
N LYS A 280 -1.32 -5.67 -6.67
CA LYS A 280 -2.73 -6.06 -6.71
C LYS A 280 -3.50 -5.36 -7.82
N ASP A 281 -3.35 -4.04 -7.93
CA ASP A 281 -4.11 -3.23 -8.88
C ASP A 281 -3.64 -3.47 -10.32
N ILE A 282 -2.33 -3.68 -10.55
CA ILE A 282 -1.79 -4.08 -11.86
C ILE A 282 -2.34 -5.46 -12.26
N LEU A 283 -2.28 -6.46 -11.37
CA LEU A 283 -2.77 -7.79 -11.67
C LEU A 283 -4.28 -7.81 -11.94
N ASN A 284 -5.03 -6.97 -11.25
CA ASN A 284 -6.44 -6.76 -11.53
C ASN A 284 -6.65 -6.12 -12.92
N LEU A 285 -5.86 -5.12 -13.29
CA LEU A 285 -5.90 -4.52 -14.63
C LEU A 285 -5.54 -5.55 -15.71
N VAL A 286 -4.56 -6.43 -15.47
CA VAL A 286 -4.22 -7.55 -16.35
C VAL A 286 -5.41 -8.50 -16.51
N TYR A 287 -6.07 -8.87 -15.40
CA TYR A 287 -7.24 -9.75 -15.42
C TYR A 287 -8.40 -9.16 -16.22
N ILE A 288 -8.70 -7.88 -16.00
CA ILE A 288 -9.77 -7.16 -16.73
C ILE A 288 -9.42 -7.11 -18.22
N SER A 289 -8.18 -6.79 -18.57
CA SER A 289 -7.74 -6.74 -19.97
C SER A 289 -7.92 -8.09 -20.68
N LYS A 290 -7.50 -9.19 -20.05
CA LYS A 290 -7.71 -10.56 -20.56
C LYS A 290 -9.21 -10.89 -20.67
N HIS A 291 -10.04 -10.44 -19.73
CA HIS A 291 -11.48 -10.66 -19.77
C HIS A 291 -12.14 -10.03 -21.00
N TYR A 292 -11.64 -8.87 -21.43
CA TYR A 292 -12.13 -8.19 -22.65
C TYR A 292 -11.35 -8.58 -23.93
N GLY A 293 -10.52 -9.62 -23.90
CA GLY A 293 -9.77 -10.10 -25.07
C GLY A 293 -8.65 -9.16 -25.51
N LEU A 294 -8.09 -8.36 -24.59
CA LEU A 294 -7.01 -7.39 -24.85
C LEU A 294 -5.68 -7.97 -24.36
N ASP A 295 -5.21 -9.04 -25.01
CA ASP A 295 -4.05 -9.81 -24.54
C ASP A 295 -2.75 -9.00 -24.56
N GLU A 296 -2.49 -8.18 -25.58
CA GLU A 296 -1.30 -7.32 -25.67
C GLU A 296 -1.30 -6.25 -24.57
N VAL A 297 -2.47 -5.71 -24.22
CA VAL A 297 -2.60 -4.76 -23.09
C VAL A 297 -2.33 -5.45 -21.77
N ALA A 298 -2.85 -6.67 -21.61
CA ALA A 298 -2.59 -7.48 -20.42
C ALA A 298 -1.10 -7.78 -20.25
N GLU A 299 -0.43 -8.22 -21.32
CA GLU A 299 1.01 -8.50 -21.32
C GLU A 299 1.85 -7.27 -20.99
N TYR A 300 1.51 -6.11 -21.53
CA TYR A 300 2.19 -4.87 -21.21
C TYR A 300 2.19 -4.59 -19.71
N TRP A 301 1.04 -4.67 -19.05
CA TRP A 301 0.93 -4.41 -17.62
C TRP A 301 1.54 -5.52 -16.76
N GLU A 302 1.43 -6.78 -17.18
CA GLU A 302 2.06 -7.91 -16.48
C GLU A 302 3.59 -7.78 -16.47
N ASN A 303 4.19 -7.26 -17.54
CA ASN A 303 5.63 -7.00 -17.60
C ASN A 303 6.11 -5.95 -16.58
N VAL A 304 5.26 -5.03 -16.12
CA VAL A 304 5.60 -4.11 -15.03
C VAL A 304 5.91 -4.87 -13.73
N VAL A 305 5.09 -5.88 -13.41
CA VAL A 305 5.32 -6.75 -12.24
C VAL A 305 6.54 -7.63 -12.45
N ARG A 306 6.71 -8.22 -13.63
CA ARG A 306 7.87 -9.08 -13.95
C ARG A 306 9.20 -8.33 -13.83
N ILE A 307 9.27 -7.07 -14.23
CA ILE A 307 10.46 -6.23 -14.04
C ILE A 307 10.70 -5.94 -12.56
N ASN A 308 9.66 -5.73 -11.76
CA ASN A 308 9.80 -5.56 -10.32
C ASN A 308 10.38 -6.81 -9.65
N ASP A 309 9.85 -7.98 -9.98
CA ASP A 309 10.35 -9.27 -9.46
C ASP A 309 11.80 -9.54 -9.91
N TYR A 310 12.11 -9.25 -11.18
CA TYR A 310 13.49 -9.33 -11.72
C TYR A 310 14.44 -8.44 -10.91
N GLN A 311 14.06 -7.22 -10.60
CA GLN A 311 14.90 -6.28 -9.85
C GLN A 311 15.25 -6.80 -8.46
N THR A 312 14.27 -7.30 -7.70
CA THR A 312 14.48 -7.88 -6.38
C THR A 312 15.36 -9.14 -6.47
N ASN A 313 15.08 -10.01 -7.44
CA ASN A 313 15.85 -11.22 -7.66
C ASN A 313 17.31 -10.93 -8.01
N ARG A 314 17.55 -9.99 -8.94
CA ARG A 314 18.88 -9.55 -9.37
C ARG A 314 19.70 -9.01 -8.18
N PHE A 315 19.07 -8.23 -7.32
CA PHE A 315 19.73 -7.68 -6.12
C PHE A 315 20.17 -8.80 -5.18
N GLY A 316 19.31 -9.79 -4.94
CA GLY A 316 19.65 -10.97 -4.14
C GLY A 316 20.74 -11.82 -4.75
N GLU A 317 20.76 -12.01 -6.08
CA GLU A 317 21.82 -12.72 -6.79
C GLU A 317 23.19 -12.06 -6.60
N LYS A 318 23.25 -10.74 -6.72
CA LYS A 318 24.49 -9.98 -6.48
C LYS A 318 24.99 -10.10 -5.04
N ILE A 319 24.10 -10.18 -4.05
CA ILE A 319 24.49 -10.46 -2.65
C ILE A 319 25.15 -11.85 -2.56
N ILE A 320 24.54 -12.87 -3.18
CA ILE A 320 25.07 -14.23 -3.19
C ILE A 320 26.46 -14.28 -3.88
N GLU A 321 26.59 -13.63 -5.05
CA GLU A 321 27.85 -13.52 -5.77
C GLU A 321 28.94 -12.82 -4.95
N ALA A 322 28.62 -11.71 -4.29
CA ALA A 322 29.56 -10.94 -3.46
C ALA A 322 30.10 -11.75 -2.25
N LEU A 323 29.37 -12.76 -1.81
CA LEU A 323 29.75 -13.67 -0.74
C LEU A 323 30.31 -15.00 -1.27
N ASN A 324 30.80 -15.02 -2.51
CA ASN A 324 31.42 -16.16 -3.21
C ASN A 324 30.48 -17.36 -3.39
N SER A 325 29.18 -17.10 -3.58
CA SER A 325 28.13 -18.11 -3.77
C SER A 325 28.00 -19.15 -2.64
N ASP A 326 28.60 -18.90 -1.49
CA ASP A 326 28.48 -19.73 -0.28
C ASP A 326 27.98 -18.86 0.89
N LEU A 327 26.70 -19.00 1.19
CA LEU A 327 26.06 -18.29 2.30
C LEU A 327 26.03 -19.11 3.61
N ASN A 328 26.50 -20.36 3.58
CA ASN A 328 26.59 -21.16 4.80
C ASN A 328 27.49 -20.46 5.81
N SER A 329 27.01 -20.34 7.05
CA SER A 329 27.68 -19.59 8.12
C SER A 329 27.83 -18.06 7.90
N LYS A 330 27.34 -17.50 6.82
CA LYS A 330 27.32 -16.03 6.62
C LYS A 330 26.14 -15.41 7.35
N THR A 331 26.39 -14.28 8.02
CA THR A 331 25.34 -13.48 8.64
C THR A 331 25.11 -12.23 7.80
N ILE A 332 23.89 -12.05 7.34
CA ILE A 332 23.46 -10.91 6.52
C ILE A 332 22.46 -10.09 7.32
N SER A 333 22.72 -8.79 7.43
CA SER A 333 21.77 -7.85 8.04
C SER A 333 20.86 -7.26 6.99
N ILE A 334 19.56 -7.28 7.25
CA ILE A 334 18.55 -6.57 6.46
C ILE A 334 18.07 -5.40 7.32
N LEU A 335 18.34 -4.18 6.87
CA LEU A 335 17.87 -2.95 7.50
C LEU A 335 16.70 -2.39 6.68
N GLY A 336 15.52 -2.41 7.27
CA GLY A 336 14.25 -2.04 6.68
C GLY A 336 13.44 -3.25 6.20
N TRP A 337 12.25 -3.38 6.77
CA TRP A 337 11.28 -4.43 6.44
C TRP A 337 9.98 -3.90 5.85
N ALA A 338 9.53 -2.72 6.31
CA ALA A 338 8.43 -2.00 5.68
C ALA A 338 8.73 -1.73 4.20
N PHE A 339 7.70 -1.71 3.33
CA PHE A 339 7.90 -1.50 1.90
C PHE A 339 8.42 -0.10 1.54
N LYS A 340 8.20 0.88 2.42
CA LYS A 340 8.75 2.25 2.40
C LYS A 340 8.86 2.80 3.83
N LYS A 341 9.50 3.96 4.00
CA LYS A 341 9.53 4.66 5.29
C LYS A 341 8.16 5.20 5.71
N ASP A 342 8.04 5.58 6.97
CA ASP A 342 6.88 6.23 7.60
C ASP A 342 5.59 5.37 7.62
N THR A 343 5.76 4.03 7.58
CA THR A 343 4.67 3.06 7.74
C THR A 343 5.17 1.78 8.40
N ASN A 344 4.26 1.04 9.03
CA ASN A 344 4.52 -0.31 9.51
C ASN A 344 4.03 -1.40 8.54
N ASP A 345 3.60 -1.01 7.33
CA ASP A 345 3.11 -1.95 6.32
C ASP A 345 4.27 -2.66 5.62
N SER A 346 4.34 -3.98 5.80
CA SER A 346 5.34 -4.85 5.16
C SER A 346 4.82 -5.61 3.94
N ARG A 347 3.53 -5.50 3.62
CA ARG A 347 2.92 -6.27 2.53
C ARG A 347 3.64 -6.07 1.20
N GLU A 348 3.95 -7.16 0.51
CA GLU A 348 4.69 -7.17 -0.77
C GLU A 348 6.05 -6.43 -0.71
N SER A 349 6.64 -6.24 0.48
CA SER A 349 7.96 -5.64 0.60
C SER A 349 9.01 -6.50 -0.10
N ALA A 350 9.91 -5.86 -0.84
CA ALA A 350 11.03 -6.54 -1.50
C ALA A 350 11.96 -7.24 -0.49
N SER A 351 12.03 -6.75 0.75
CA SER A 351 12.80 -7.36 1.85
C SER A 351 12.35 -8.79 2.14
N ILE A 352 11.05 -9.08 2.02
CA ILE A 352 10.50 -10.42 2.26
C ILE A 352 11.02 -11.42 1.22
N SER A 353 10.94 -11.07 -0.06
CA SER A 353 11.43 -11.90 -1.16
C SER A 353 12.96 -12.07 -1.11
N LEU A 354 13.68 -11.01 -0.74
CA LEU A 354 15.12 -11.05 -0.52
C LEU A 354 15.47 -11.99 0.63
N ALA A 355 14.81 -11.87 1.79
CA ALA A 355 15.03 -12.72 2.96
C ALA A 355 14.80 -14.20 2.63
N LYS A 356 13.69 -14.54 1.97
CA LYS A 356 13.41 -15.90 1.50
C LYS A 356 14.56 -16.43 0.63
N LYS A 357 14.99 -15.65 -0.37
CA LYS A 357 16.08 -16.06 -1.28
C LYS A 357 17.38 -16.34 -0.52
N LEU A 358 17.75 -15.49 0.42
CA LEU A 358 18.97 -15.63 1.19
C LEU A 358 18.91 -16.82 2.17
N LEU A 359 17.77 -17.04 2.84
CA LEU A 359 17.55 -18.19 3.73
C LEU A 359 17.63 -19.53 2.98
N LEU A 360 16.99 -19.62 1.80
CA LEU A 360 17.05 -20.83 0.96
C LEU A 360 18.47 -21.13 0.46
N ASN A 361 19.37 -20.15 0.44
CA ASN A 361 20.78 -20.31 0.11
C ASN A 361 21.68 -20.46 1.36
N GLY A 362 21.12 -20.69 2.57
CA GLY A 362 21.85 -21.06 3.77
C GLY A 362 22.31 -19.88 4.64
N ALA A 363 21.92 -18.63 4.37
CA ALA A 363 22.30 -17.49 5.16
C ALA A 363 21.63 -17.47 6.54
N LYS A 364 22.34 -16.87 7.52
CA LYS A 364 21.74 -16.39 8.77
C LYS A 364 21.32 -14.94 8.59
N LEU A 365 20.12 -14.58 8.98
CA LEU A 365 19.60 -13.24 8.86
C LEU A 365 19.47 -12.54 10.21
N LYS A 366 19.90 -11.29 10.26
CA LYS A 366 19.58 -10.33 11.30
C LYS A 366 18.76 -9.21 10.71
N ILE A 367 17.56 -9.00 11.20
CA ILE A 367 16.60 -8.07 10.60
C ILE A 367 16.25 -6.99 11.60
N TYR A 368 16.23 -5.76 11.13
CA TYR A 368 15.77 -4.63 11.91
C TYR A 368 14.90 -3.70 11.05
N ASP A 369 13.79 -3.30 11.64
CA ASP A 369 12.92 -2.23 11.13
C ASP A 369 12.38 -1.43 12.32
N PRO A 370 12.34 -0.09 12.26
CA PRO A 370 11.90 0.73 13.38
C PRO A 370 10.40 0.62 13.70
N MET A 371 9.57 0.19 12.73
CA MET A 371 8.11 0.22 12.86
C MET A 371 7.44 -1.14 12.74
N VAL A 372 8.06 -2.10 12.07
CA VAL A 372 7.46 -3.43 11.88
C VAL A 372 7.79 -4.35 13.05
N SER A 373 6.76 -4.92 13.66
CA SER A 373 6.92 -5.77 14.84
C SER A 373 7.66 -7.09 14.53
N VAL A 374 8.33 -7.65 15.55
CA VAL A 374 8.99 -8.97 15.49
C VAL A 374 8.02 -10.05 14.98
N TYR A 375 6.80 -10.04 15.51
CA TYR A 375 5.77 -10.99 15.10
C TYR A 375 5.47 -10.89 13.60
N GLN A 376 5.29 -9.67 13.09
CA GLN A 376 4.97 -9.44 11.68
C GLN A 376 6.11 -9.89 10.76
N ILE A 377 7.36 -9.58 11.11
CA ILE A 377 8.54 -10.00 10.33
C ILE A 377 8.59 -11.52 10.20
N VAL A 378 8.47 -12.24 11.31
CA VAL A 378 8.50 -13.72 11.31
C VAL A 378 7.30 -14.30 10.54
N TYR A 379 6.13 -13.72 10.72
CA TYR A 379 4.91 -14.11 10.00
C TYR A 379 5.06 -13.97 8.49
N ASP A 380 5.58 -12.83 8.02
CA ASP A 380 5.80 -12.56 6.60
C ASP A 380 6.78 -13.57 5.97
N ILE A 381 7.88 -13.87 6.65
CA ILE A 381 8.87 -14.84 6.17
C ILE A 381 8.24 -16.24 6.07
N LYS A 382 7.56 -16.69 7.14
CA LYS A 382 6.89 -18.01 7.16
C LYS A 382 5.91 -18.15 6.01
N ASN A 383 5.04 -17.17 5.82
CA ASN A 383 4.07 -17.17 4.74
C ASN A 383 4.75 -17.19 3.37
N LYS A 384 5.80 -16.39 3.19
CA LYS A 384 6.51 -16.32 1.91
C LYS A 384 7.24 -17.61 1.55
N ILE A 385 7.79 -18.30 2.53
CA ILE A 385 8.45 -19.60 2.34
C ILE A 385 7.40 -20.68 2.07
N SER A 386 6.24 -20.65 2.73
CA SER A 386 5.18 -21.64 2.55
C SER A 386 4.58 -21.67 1.13
N GLU A 387 4.72 -20.55 0.38
CA GLU A 387 4.31 -20.52 -1.04
C GLU A 387 5.01 -21.56 -1.92
N ASP A 388 6.21 -22.04 -1.51
CA ASP A 388 6.98 -23.07 -2.25
C ASP A 388 6.54 -24.50 -1.91
N GLY A 389 5.57 -24.67 -1.02
CA GLY A 389 5.06 -25.98 -0.62
C GLY A 389 5.95 -26.74 0.36
N LEU A 390 6.90 -26.06 1.03
CA LEU A 390 7.76 -26.65 2.06
C LEU A 390 6.95 -27.08 3.28
N GLY A 391 7.37 -28.16 3.95
CA GLY A 391 6.75 -28.65 5.17
C GLY A 391 7.05 -27.75 6.39
N GLU A 392 6.18 -27.82 7.43
CA GLU A 392 6.34 -27.02 8.65
C GLU A 392 7.74 -27.15 9.28
N GLN A 393 8.28 -28.39 9.36
CA GLN A 393 9.61 -28.62 9.91
C GLN A 393 10.73 -27.94 9.14
N GLU A 394 10.63 -27.88 7.82
CA GLU A 394 11.61 -27.21 6.95
C GLU A 394 11.52 -25.69 7.13
N ILE A 395 10.30 -25.16 7.22
CA ILE A 395 10.05 -23.75 7.47
C ILE A 395 10.62 -23.35 8.83
N ASP A 396 10.36 -24.10 9.89
CA ASP A 396 10.87 -23.81 11.24
C ASP A 396 12.40 -23.89 11.29
N ASN A 397 13.03 -24.82 10.56
CA ASN A 397 14.48 -24.88 10.43
C ASN A 397 15.05 -23.61 9.75
N LEU A 398 14.41 -23.12 8.70
CA LEU A 398 14.82 -21.87 8.04
C LEU A 398 14.65 -20.67 8.98
N ILE A 399 13.52 -20.59 9.68
CA ILE A 399 13.23 -19.51 10.64
C ILE A 399 14.22 -19.51 11.83
N SER A 400 14.77 -20.67 12.24
CA SER A 400 15.80 -20.73 13.26
C SER A 400 17.08 -19.94 12.92
N ASN A 401 17.29 -19.64 11.63
CA ASN A 401 18.38 -18.79 11.15
C ASN A 401 18.01 -17.29 11.10
N VAL A 402 16.84 -16.89 11.57
CA VAL A 402 16.39 -15.49 11.60
C VAL A 402 16.46 -14.94 13.02
N THR A 403 17.10 -13.80 13.18
CA THR A 403 17.10 -13.01 14.42
C THR A 403 16.53 -11.63 14.11
N VAL A 404 15.41 -11.28 14.71
CA VAL A 404 14.88 -9.89 14.62
C VAL A 404 15.51 -9.10 15.76
N CYS A 405 16.08 -7.94 15.44
CA CYS A 405 16.88 -7.12 16.33
C CYS A 405 16.10 -5.89 16.78
N GLU A 406 16.39 -5.38 18.00
CA GLU A 406 15.73 -4.21 18.57
C GLU A 406 16.25 -2.87 18.01
N ASN A 407 17.44 -2.86 17.44
CA ASN A 407 18.07 -1.68 16.85
C ASN A 407 19.08 -2.08 15.77
N PHE A 408 19.49 -1.11 14.95
CA PHE A 408 20.41 -1.39 13.85
C PHE A 408 21.80 -1.84 14.31
N HIS A 409 22.30 -1.38 15.47
CA HIS A 409 23.61 -1.79 15.99
C HIS A 409 23.65 -3.30 16.28
N SER A 410 22.60 -3.83 16.93
CA SER A 410 22.50 -5.27 17.19
C SER A 410 22.32 -6.07 15.89
N ALA A 411 21.64 -5.50 14.89
CA ALA A 411 21.48 -6.13 13.58
C ALA A 411 22.83 -6.26 12.86
N ILE A 412 23.63 -5.19 12.78
CA ILE A 412 24.89 -5.20 12.02
C ILE A 412 26.05 -5.89 12.73
N LYS A 413 25.95 -6.10 14.04
CA LYS A 413 27.03 -6.74 14.84
C LYS A 413 27.38 -8.14 14.33
N ASN A 414 28.65 -8.37 14.02
CA ASN A 414 29.19 -9.63 13.47
C ASN A 414 28.58 -10.03 12.11
N SER A 415 27.99 -9.09 11.37
CA SER A 415 27.46 -9.36 10.05
C SER A 415 28.54 -9.27 8.97
N ASN A 416 28.48 -10.16 8.00
CA ASN A 416 29.37 -10.17 6.85
C ASN A 416 28.94 -9.13 5.80
N LEU A 417 27.62 -8.91 5.72
CA LEU A 417 27.02 -7.99 4.79
C LEU A 417 25.83 -7.27 5.43
N VAL A 418 25.68 -5.99 5.12
CA VAL A 418 24.50 -5.17 5.46
C VAL A 418 23.77 -4.81 4.17
N SER A 419 22.47 -5.03 4.13
CA SER A 419 21.55 -4.65 3.03
C SER A 419 20.59 -3.57 3.51
N LEU A 420 20.61 -2.39 2.89
CA LEU A 420 19.67 -1.31 3.10
C LEU A 420 18.47 -1.51 2.17
N CYS A 421 17.31 -1.87 2.73
CA CYS A 421 16.14 -2.26 1.97
C CYS A 421 14.99 -1.24 2.04
N THR A 422 14.95 -0.40 3.08
CA THR A 422 13.97 0.69 3.25
C THR A 422 14.71 1.99 3.55
N ASP A 423 14.18 3.10 3.08
CA ASP A 423 14.82 4.43 3.13
C ASP A 423 14.50 5.20 4.42
N TRP A 424 14.51 4.52 5.58
CA TRP A 424 14.34 5.15 6.88
C TRP A 424 15.41 6.23 7.11
N ASP A 425 15.03 7.36 7.69
CA ASP A 425 15.94 8.47 7.88
C ASP A 425 17.08 8.13 8.85
N GLU A 426 16.83 7.30 9.87
CA GLU A 426 17.88 6.81 10.77
C GLU A 426 19.01 6.04 10.08
N PHE A 427 18.72 5.38 8.92
CA PHE A 427 19.76 4.66 8.19
C PHE A 427 20.70 5.58 7.40
N LYS A 428 20.27 6.82 7.12
CA LYS A 428 21.12 7.85 6.53
C LYS A 428 22.11 8.42 7.55
N GLU A 429 21.74 8.36 8.84
CA GLU A 429 22.53 8.92 9.95
C GLU A 429 23.52 7.91 10.56
N ILE A 430 23.57 6.68 10.05
CA ILE A 430 24.48 5.65 10.55
C ILE A 430 25.93 6.11 10.43
N ASN A 431 26.66 6.11 11.55
CA ASN A 431 28.12 6.30 11.57
C ASN A 431 28.84 5.04 11.08
N TRP A 432 29.05 4.94 9.77
CA TRP A 432 29.65 3.77 9.13
C TRP A 432 31.09 3.49 9.59
N LYS A 433 31.83 4.49 10.09
CA LYS A 433 33.17 4.27 10.67
C LYS A 433 33.09 3.46 11.97
N GLU A 434 32.13 3.76 12.83
CA GLU A 434 31.85 3.01 14.03
C GLU A 434 31.23 1.64 13.74
N ALA A 435 30.26 1.63 12.83
CA ALA A 435 29.58 0.41 12.37
C ALA A 435 30.57 -0.66 11.89
N LYS A 436 31.62 -0.25 11.16
CA LYS A 436 32.68 -1.17 10.71
C LYS A 436 33.33 -1.94 11.85
N SER A 437 33.53 -1.30 13.00
CA SER A 437 34.25 -1.91 14.13
C SER A 437 33.52 -3.08 14.79
N ILE A 438 32.21 -3.16 14.60
CA ILE A 438 31.34 -4.23 15.14
C ILE A 438 30.92 -5.26 14.11
N MET A 439 31.17 -5.01 12.82
CA MET A 439 30.95 -5.98 11.74
C MET A 439 32.07 -7.00 11.62
N SER A 440 31.87 -8.03 10.83
CA SER A 440 32.92 -9.00 10.47
C SER A 440 34.03 -8.36 9.63
N LEU A 441 35.18 -9.02 9.53
CA LEU A 441 36.27 -8.59 8.64
C LEU A 441 35.79 -8.47 7.19
N ASN A 442 36.27 -7.42 6.49
CA ASN A 442 35.90 -7.09 5.11
C ASN A 442 34.38 -6.88 4.93
N PRO A 443 33.79 -5.89 5.65
CA PRO A 443 32.37 -5.67 5.60
C PRO A 443 31.91 -5.24 4.21
N THR A 444 30.80 -5.85 3.79
CA THR A 444 30.14 -5.53 2.51
C THR A 444 28.85 -4.78 2.78
N LEU A 445 28.57 -3.76 2.00
CA LEU A 445 27.32 -3.01 2.06
C LEU A 445 26.59 -3.02 0.72
N PHE A 446 25.33 -3.40 0.76
CA PHE A 446 24.41 -3.36 -0.35
C PHE A 446 23.34 -2.30 -0.12
N ASP A 447 23.36 -1.25 -0.91
CA ASP A 447 22.39 -0.17 -0.83
C ASP A 447 21.33 -0.32 -1.94
N GLY A 448 20.15 -0.76 -1.54
CA GLY A 448 18.99 -0.92 -2.41
C GLY A 448 18.11 0.32 -2.52
N ARG A 449 18.51 1.45 -1.91
CA ARG A 449 17.71 2.68 -1.83
C ARG A 449 18.47 3.97 -2.19
N ASN A 450 19.75 3.85 -2.57
CA ASN A 450 20.63 4.99 -2.86
C ASN A 450 20.77 5.97 -1.67
N LEU A 451 20.99 5.44 -0.46
CA LEU A 451 21.07 6.21 0.78
C LEU A 451 22.47 6.68 1.12
N VAL A 452 23.51 5.96 0.64
CA VAL A 452 24.89 6.15 1.08
C VAL A 452 25.78 6.71 -0.02
N ASP A 453 26.87 7.36 0.40
CA ASP A 453 27.96 7.76 -0.49
C ASP A 453 28.95 6.59 -0.67
N LYS A 454 29.06 6.08 -1.91
CA LYS A 454 29.93 4.96 -2.27
C LYS A 454 31.41 5.27 -1.96
N HIS A 455 31.90 6.42 -2.39
CA HIS A 455 33.32 6.76 -2.23
C HIS A 455 33.71 6.95 -0.77
N GLN A 456 32.82 7.55 0.04
CA GLN A 456 33.03 7.68 1.47
C GLN A 456 33.18 6.29 2.14
N LEU A 457 32.30 5.36 1.81
CA LEU A 457 32.33 4.02 2.40
C LEU A 457 33.50 3.18 1.93
N GLU A 458 33.87 3.25 0.65
CA GLU A 458 35.06 2.60 0.10
C GLU A 458 36.34 3.14 0.76
N SER A 459 36.42 4.43 1.05
CA SER A 459 37.53 5.03 1.78
C SER A 459 37.65 4.52 3.22
N LEU A 460 36.53 4.10 3.83
CA LEU A 460 36.49 3.41 5.12
C LEU A 460 36.83 1.92 5.01
N GLY A 461 37.00 1.40 3.79
CA GLY A 461 37.34 0.00 3.50
C GLY A 461 36.14 -0.96 3.51
N TYR A 462 34.97 -0.48 3.12
CA TYR A 462 33.82 -1.31 2.75
C TYR A 462 33.93 -1.75 1.30
N GLN A 463 33.40 -2.95 1.00
CA GLN A 463 32.97 -3.29 -0.34
C GLN A 463 31.54 -2.77 -0.52
N VAL A 464 31.30 -1.92 -1.51
CA VAL A 464 30.03 -1.21 -1.65
C VAL A 464 29.38 -1.51 -2.99
N TYR A 465 28.15 -1.99 -2.94
CA TYR A 465 27.26 -2.07 -4.09
C TYR A 465 26.07 -1.12 -3.88
N ILE A 466 25.84 -0.24 -4.82
CA ILE A 466 24.65 0.64 -4.86
C ILE A 466 23.87 0.32 -6.13
N ILE A 467 22.58 0.09 -5.98
CA ILE A 467 21.72 -0.27 -7.10
C ILE A 467 21.74 0.81 -8.21
N GLY A 468 22.03 0.40 -9.46
CA GLY A 468 22.10 1.31 -10.61
C GLY A 468 23.37 2.15 -10.70
N LYS A 469 24.41 1.85 -9.91
CA LYS A 469 25.73 2.49 -10.00
C LYS A 469 26.78 1.43 -10.26
N PRO A 470 27.76 1.71 -11.18
CA PRO A 470 28.84 0.79 -11.52
C PRO A 470 29.80 0.54 -10.37
#